data_700fb1ff99a31688ab52f71144ae51b7
#
_entry.id   700fb1ff99a31688ab52f71144ae51b7
#
_cell.length_a   1.000
_cell.length_b   1.000
_cell.length_c   1.000
_cell.angle_alpha   90.00
_cell.angle_beta   90.00
_cell.angle_gamma   90.00
#
_symmetry.space_group_name_H-M   'P 1'
#
loop_
_entity.id
_entity.type
_entity.pdbx_description
1 polymer ?
#
loop_
_entity_poly.entity_id
_entity_poly.type
_entity_poly.pdbx_seq_one_letter_code
_entity_poly.pdbx_strand_id
1 'polypeptide(L)'
;GIDGLVERLIGMFAFAIWDVRKKRLTIVRDRVGIKPVYFTRAGGRFIFGSEIKAILSDKSVPRAVNGTAIAHYLSFMVAPAPLTMFRGIFKLPAGHIMEIEADGRARARRYWDALPGRSGIQNELVGLSDAAARDYLSKEVLKRLETAIDRRMMSDVPFGVFLSGGIDSSANVALMSRIADQRIKTFTVGFSDHTHLNELDYAEKVAKHFN
;
A
#
# COMPACT_ATOMS: atom_id res chain seq x y z
N GLY A 1 -11.40 5.65 20.70
CA GLY A 1 -10.63 4.41 20.70
C GLY A 1 -9.94 4.18 19.35
N ILE A 2 -9.19 3.08 19.22
CA ILE A 2 -8.40 2.77 18.03
C ILE A 2 -9.28 2.64 16.76
N ASP A 3 -10.48 2.09 16.89
CA ASP A 3 -11.41 1.91 15.77
C ASP A 3 -11.80 3.25 15.15
N GLY A 4 -12.28 4.19 15.96
CA GLY A 4 -12.63 5.52 15.47
C GLY A 4 -11.42 6.31 14.95
N LEU A 5 -10.20 5.98 15.38
CA LEU A 5 -8.98 6.56 14.83
C LEU A 5 -8.72 6.04 13.40
N VAL A 6 -8.69 4.71 13.20
CA VAL A 6 -8.35 4.12 11.90
C VAL A 6 -9.40 4.39 10.81
N GLU A 7 -10.66 4.59 11.19
CA GLU A 7 -11.73 4.99 10.27
C GLU A 7 -11.48 6.37 9.66
N ARG A 8 -10.91 7.28 10.47
CA ARG A 8 -10.63 8.67 10.08
C ARG A 8 -9.29 8.85 9.38
N LEU A 9 -8.36 7.88 9.52
CA LEU A 9 -7.06 7.93 8.87
C LEU A 9 -7.19 7.56 7.38
N ILE A 10 -6.71 8.45 6.53
CA ILE A 10 -6.62 8.25 5.09
C ILE A 10 -5.17 8.42 4.69
N GLY A 11 -4.61 7.42 3.98
CA GLY A 11 -3.23 7.49 3.52
C GLY A 11 -2.42 6.24 3.83
N MET A 12 -1.11 6.39 3.81
CA MET A 12 -0.12 5.33 3.95
C MET A 12 0.48 5.41 5.35
N PHE A 13 0.21 4.42 6.19
CA PHE A 13 0.71 4.41 7.55
C PHE A 13 0.95 3.02 8.11
N ALA A 14 1.91 2.95 8.99
CA ALA A 14 2.08 1.87 9.96
C ALA A 14 2.54 2.51 11.26
N PHE A 15 1.88 2.21 12.35
CA PHE A 15 2.25 2.76 13.65
C PHE A 15 1.98 1.77 14.78
N ALA A 16 2.64 2.02 15.90
CA ALA A 16 2.45 1.27 17.13
C ALA A 16 2.13 2.24 18.28
N ILE A 17 1.19 1.84 19.12
CA ILE A 17 0.80 2.59 20.33
C ILE A 17 0.97 1.68 21.54
N TRP A 18 1.70 2.16 22.54
CA TRP A 18 1.79 1.51 23.85
C TRP A 18 0.84 2.18 24.84
N ASP A 19 -0.16 1.45 25.29
CA ASP A 19 -1.04 1.90 26.39
C ASP A 19 -0.42 1.47 27.72
N VAL A 20 0.15 2.43 28.44
CA VAL A 20 0.82 2.20 29.73
C VAL A 20 -0.13 1.69 30.80
N ARG A 21 -1.39 2.15 30.79
CA ARG A 21 -2.40 1.75 31.79
C ARG A 21 -2.85 0.32 31.60
N LYS A 22 -3.14 -0.03 30.35
CA LYS A 22 -3.61 -1.39 29.96
C LYS A 22 -2.44 -2.35 29.77
N LYS A 23 -1.21 -1.86 29.73
CA LYS A 23 -0.01 -2.63 29.35
C LYS A 23 -0.21 -3.39 28.04
N ARG A 24 -0.76 -2.69 27.03
CA ARG A 24 -1.11 -3.25 25.72
C ARG A 24 -0.37 -2.53 24.61
N LEU A 25 0.23 -3.29 23.72
CA LEU A 25 0.76 -2.78 22.46
C LEU A 25 -0.28 -2.96 21.35
N THR A 26 -0.62 -1.89 20.64
CA THR A 26 -1.47 -1.91 19.47
C THR A 26 -0.66 -1.52 18.25
N ILE A 27 -0.64 -2.39 17.23
CA ILE A 27 0.06 -2.16 15.96
C ILE A 27 -1.00 -2.06 14.86
N VAL A 28 -0.89 -1.06 14.01
CA VAL A 28 -1.85 -0.80 12.93
C VAL A 28 -1.11 -0.72 11.60
N ARG A 29 -1.69 -1.33 10.56
CA ARG A 29 -1.23 -1.22 9.19
C ARG A 29 -2.32 -0.64 8.30
N ASP A 30 -1.95 0.25 7.39
CA ASP A 30 -2.88 0.95 6.49
C ASP A 30 -3.75 0.00 5.64
N ARG A 31 -4.83 0.55 5.08
CA ARG A 31 -5.90 -0.17 4.37
C ARG A 31 -5.39 -1.11 3.29
N VAL A 32 -4.47 -0.66 2.45
CA VAL A 32 -3.93 -1.45 1.32
C VAL A 32 -2.52 -2.00 1.59
N GLY A 33 -1.98 -1.75 2.81
CA GLY A 33 -0.70 -2.30 3.26
C GLY A 33 0.52 -1.73 2.56
N ILE A 34 0.50 -0.43 2.22
CA ILE A 34 1.63 0.24 1.57
C ILE A 34 2.83 0.30 2.52
N LYS A 35 2.59 0.67 3.79
CA LYS A 35 3.67 0.64 4.78
C LYS A 35 3.80 -0.77 5.36
N PRO A 36 5.03 -1.33 5.37
CA PRO A 36 5.25 -2.69 5.84
C PRO A 36 5.24 -2.78 7.36
N VAL A 37 4.74 -3.91 7.86
CA VAL A 37 4.87 -4.33 9.27
C VAL A 37 5.16 -5.82 9.30
N TYR A 38 6.29 -6.18 9.87
CA TYR A 38 6.68 -7.56 10.13
C TYR A 38 6.76 -7.80 11.63
N PHE A 39 6.54 -9.04 12.05
CA PHE A 39 6.62 -9.42 13.45
C PHE A 39 7.02 -10.88 13.63
N THR A 40 7.54 -11.18 14.79
CA THR A 40 7.89 -12.53 15.23
C THR A 40 7.80 -12.67 16.75
N ARG A 41 7.89 -13.90 17.22
CA ARG A 41 8.11 -14.22 18.63
C ARG A 41 9.38 -15.04 18.76
N ALA A 42 10.30 -14.53 19.54
CA ALA A 42 11.58 -15.18 19.81
C ALA A 42 12.09 -14.81 21.21
N GLY A 43 12.70 -15.75 21.90
CA GLY A 43 13.26 -15.54 23.23
C GLY A 43 12.24 -14.99 24.26
N GLY A 44 10.98 -15.43 24.20
CA GLY A 44 9.91 -14.93 25.08
C GLY A 44 9.46 -13.50 24.79
N ARG A 45 9.93 -12.87 23.72
CA ARG A 45 9.62 -11.49 23.34
C ARG A 45 8.78 -11.43 22.08
N PHE A 46 7.92 -10.40 21.97
CA PHE A 46 7.29 -10.00 20.73
C PHE A 46 8.15 -8.91 20.06
N ILE A 47 8.61 -9.18 18.84
CA ILE A 47 9.52 -8.32 18.09
C ILE A 47 8.81 -7.90 16.80
N PHE A 48 8.84 -6.60 16.47
CA PHE A 48 8.24 -6.09 15.24
C PHE A 48 9.08 -4.98 14.63
N GLY A 49 8.84 -4.73 13.34
CA GLY A 49 9.54 -3.67 12.61
C GLY A 49 9.02 -3.51 11.20
N SER A 50 9.43 -2.45 10.52
CA SER A 50 9.07 -2.20 9.13
C SER A 50 9.88 -3.05 8.14
N GLU A 51 11.02 -3.61 8.58
CA GLU A 51 11.88 -4.43 7.73
C GLU A 51 12.31 -5.71 8.46
N ILE A 52 12.36 -6.81 7.70
CA ILE A 52 12.79 -8.11 8.24
C ILE A 52 14.23 -8.06 8.76
N LYS A 53 15.11 -7.29 8.10
CA LYS A 53 16.50 -7.16 8.56
C LYS A 53 16.61 -6.57 9.96
N ALA A 54 15.70 -5.65 10.34
CA ALA A 54 15.65 -5.11 11.69
C ALA A 54 15.24 -6.20 12.72
N ILE A 55 14.31 -7.07 12.37
CA ILE A 55 13.93 -8.23 13.20
C ILE A 55 15.10 -9.22 13.34
N LEU A 56 15.80 -9.50 12.24
CA LEU A 56 16.94 -10.41 12.20
C LEU A 56 18.19 -9.88 12.90
N SER A 57 18.23 -8.62 13.28
CA SER A 57 19.32 -8.09 14.13
C SER A 57 19.31 -8.71 15.54
N ASP A 58 18.14 -9.17 16.00
CA ASP A 58 18.05 -9.95 17.22
C ASP A 58 18.50 -11.39 16.97
N LYS A 59 19.58 -11.78 17.66
CA LYS A 59 20.21 -13.11 17.49
C LYS A 59 19.33 -14.27 17.95
N SER A 60 18.28 -14.03 18.74
CA SER A 60 17.33 -15.07 19.16
C SER A 60 16.33 -15.43 18.05
N VAL A 61 16.26 -14.65 16.96
CA VAL A 61 15.35 -14.92 15.83
C VAL A 61 16.01 -15.89 14.86
N PRO A 62 15.42 -17.08 14.62
CA PRO A 62 15.96 -18.06 13.68
C PRO A 62 15.96 -17.52 12.24
N ARG A 63 17.04 -17.80 11.51
CA ARG A 63 17.18 -17.44 10.09
C ARG A 63 16.85 -18.63 9.19
N ALA A 64 15.68 -19.23 9.38
CA ALA A 64 15.25 -20.40 8.63
C ALA A 64 14.36 -19.99 7.46
N VAL A 65 14.58 -20.62 6.31
CA VAL A 65 13.80 -20.38 5.08
C VAL A 65 12.40 -20.98 5.20
N ASN A 66 11.42 -20.30 4.64
CA ASN A 66 10.03 -20.74 4.54
C ASN A 66 9.75 -21.30 3.13
N GLY A 67 9.81 -22.63 2.97
CA GLY A 67 9.59 -23.30 1.68
C GLY A 67 8.21 -23.02 1.06
N THR A 68 7.16 -22.92 1.88
CA THR A 68 5.81 -22.57 1.39
C THR A 68 5.78 -21.17 0.78
N ALA A 69 6.44 -20.21 1.43
CA ALA A 69 6.51 -18.85 0.91
C ALA A 69 7.34 -18.77 -0.40
N ILE A 70 8.38 -19.61 -0.54
CA ILE A 70 9.13 -19.71 -1.79
C ILE A 70 8.23 -20.28 -2.90
N ALA A 71 7.47 -21.34 -2.64
CA ALA A 71 6.54 -21.90 -3.63
C ALA A 71 5.51 -20.86 -4.09
N HIS A 72 4.94 -20.10 -3.15
CA HIS A 72 4.03 -18.99 -3.49
C HIS A 72 4.74 -17.91 -4.32
N TYR A 73 5.97 -17.57 -3.97
CA TYR A 73 6.73 -16.56 -4.73
C TYR A 73 6.99 -17.00 -6.17
N LEU A 74 7.37 -18.25 -6.37
CA LEU A 74 7.59 -18.81 -7.71
C LEU A 74 6.30 -18.86 -8.55
N SER A 75 5.14 -19.02 -7.89
CA SER A 75 3.83 -19.07 -8.58
C SER A 75 3.21 -17.68 -8.82
N PHE A 76 3.36 -16.76 -7.87
CA PHE A 76 2.63 -15.49 -7.84
C PHE A 76 3.55 -14.26 -7.85
N MET A 77 4.86 -14.44 -7.91
CA MET A 77 5.88 -13.40 -7.78
C MET A 77 5.79 -12.63 -6.44
N VAL A 78 5.07 -13.16 -5.46
CA VAL A 78 4.89 -12.56 -4.13
C VAL A 78 4.63 -13.64 -3.08
N ALA A 79 5.12 -13.44 -1.87
CA ALA A 79 4.69 -14.22 -0.71
C ALA A 79 3.46 -13.54 -0.08
N PRO A 80 2.25 -14.13 -0.18
CA PRO A 80 1.03 -13.52 0.39
C PRO A 80 1.12 -13.39 1.91
N ALA A 81 0.56 -12.30 2.45
CA ALA A 81 0.43 -12.16 3.90
C ALA A 81 -0.45 -13.32 4.46
N PRO A 82 -0.13 -13.84 5.67
CA PRO A 82 0.89 -13.35 6.60
C PRO A 82 2.29 -13.91 6.37
N LEU A 83 2.53 -14.72 5.35
CA LEU A 83 3.81 -15.40 5.13
C LEU A 83 4.92 -14.45 4.69
N THR A 84 6.14 -14.79 5.07
CA THR A 84 7.39 -14.20 4.55
C THR A 84 8.35 -15.29 4.12
N MET A 85 9.43 -14.93 3.44
CA MET A 85 10.49 -15.87 3.07
C MET A 85 11.22 -16.49 4.28
N PHE A 86 11.04 -15.92 5.48
CA PHE A 86 11.61 -16.42 6.72
C PHE A 86 10.56 -17.15 7.55
N ARG A 87 10.88 -18.38 7.98
CA ARG A 87 10.01 -19.16 8.86
C ARG A 87 9.89 -18.48 10.22
N GLY A 88 8.65 -18.32 10.70
CA GLY A 88 8.37 -17.70 11.99
C GLY A 88 8.40 -16.16 11.99
N ILE A 89 8.74 -15.52 10.86
CA ILE A 89 8.56 -14.09 10.69
C ILE A 89 7.31 -13.87 9.82
N PHE A 90 6.37 -13.08 10.30
CA PHE A 90 5.08 -12.84 9.66
C PHE A 90 4.95 -11.38 9.22
N LYS A 91 4.13 -11.17 8.23
CA LYS A 91 3.69 -9.84 7.76
C LYS A 91 2.28 -9.59 8.29
N LEU A 92 2.06 -8.45 8.97
CA LEU A 92 0.71 -8.04 9.33
C LEU A 92 -0.09 -7.78 8.05
N PRO A 93 -1.24 -8.42 7.83
CA PRO A 93 -2.03 -8.17 6.62
C PRO A 93 -2.48 -6.72 6.51
N ALA A 94 -2.79 -6.29 5.28
CA ALA A 94 -3.34 -4.96 5.00
C ALA A 94 -4.68 -4.75 5.72
N GLY A 95 -4.97 -3.52 6.18
CA GLY A 95 -6.21 -3.19 6.85
C GLY A 95 -6.41 -3.90 8.20
N HIS A 96 -5.31 -4.24 8.91
CA HIS A 96 -5.37 -4.95 10.19
C HIS A 96 -4.84 -4.13 11.35
N ILE A 97 -5.45 -4.40 12.49
CA ILE A 97 -4.99 -4.00 13.83
C ILE A 97 -4.54 -5.27 14.53
N MET A 98 -3.39 -5.22 15.20
CA MET A 98 -2.90 -6.27 16.08
C MET A 98 -2.75 -5.72 17.49
N GLU A 99 -3.36 -6.37 18.46
CA GLU A 99 -3.24 -6.05 19.89
C GLU A 99 -2.45 -7.14 20.59
N ILE A 100 -1.46 -6.75 21.36
CA ILE A 100 -0.58 -7.63 22.11
C ILE A 100 -0.70 -7.26 23.59
N GLU A 101 -1.16 -8.20 24.41
CA GLU A 101 -1.34 -8.05 25.85
C GLU A 101 -0.01 -8.25 26.61
N ALA A 102 0.01 -7.84 27.87
CA ALA A 102 1.18 -7.97 28.73
C ALA A 102 1.68 -9.43 28.92
N ASP A 103 0.76 -10.40 28.84
CA ASP A 103 1.08 -11.84 28.89
C ASP A 103 1.59 -12.39 27.54
N GLY A 104 1.74 -11.50 26.57
CA GLY A 104 2.21 -11.85 25.23
C GLY A 104 1.13 -12.40 24.29
N ARG A 105 -0.11 -12.61 24.71
CA ARG A 105 -1.19 -12.98 23.78
C ARG A 105 -1.35 -11.90 22.72
N ALA A 106 -1.37 -12.30 21.44
CA ALA A 106 -1.58 -11.38 20.33
C ALA A 106 -2.84 -11.77 19.54
N ARG A 107 -3.66 -10.80 19.21
CA ARG A 107 -4.84 -10.94 18.39
C ARG A 107 -4.80 -9.93 17.25
N ALA A 108 -4.92 -10.41 16.01
CA ALA A 108 -5.09 -9.56 14.85
C ALA A 108 -6.57 -9.56 14.42
N ARG A 109 -7.07 -8.39 14.01
CA ARG A 109 -8.40 -8.23 13.42
C ARG A 109 -8.35 -7.28 12.24
N ARG A 110 -9.18 -7.53 11.25
CA ARG A 110 -9.33 -6.68 10.08
C ARG A 110 -10.28 -5.53 10.40
N TYR A 111 -9.89 -4.30 10.13
CA TYR A 111 -10.74 -3.13 10.24
C TYR A 111 -11.23 -2.63 8.87
N TRP A 112 -10.56 -3.03 7.80
CA TRP A 112 -10.92 -2.63 6.44
C TRP A 112 -10.59 -3.72 5.43
N ASP A 113 -11.40 -3.82 4.37
CA ASP A 113 -11.12 -4.60 3.17
C ASP A 113 -11.63 -3.90 1.91
N ALA A 114 -11.18 -4.37 0.74
CA ALA A 114 -11.54 -3.83 -0.57
C ALA A 114 -12.67 -4.63 -1.25
N LEU A 115 -13.51 -5.33 -0.49
CA LEU A 115 -14.55 -6.17 -1.09
C LEU A 115 -15.55 -5.33 -1.90
N PRO A 116 -15.89 -5.77 -3.13
CA PRO A 116 -16.91 -5.13 -3.95
C PRO A 116 -18.28 -5.07 -3.24
N GLY A 117 -19.08 -4.08 -3.60
CA GLY A 117 -20.46 -3.97 -3.12
C GLY A 117 -20.63 -3.19 -1.81
N ARG A 118 -19.54 -2.75 -1.16
CA ARG A 118 -19.63 -1.95 0.07
C ARG A 118 -19.64 -0.43 -0.12
N SER A 119 -19.51 0.03 -1.37
CA SER A 119 -19.43 1.46 -1.66
C SER A 119 -20.76 2.19 -1.69
N GLY A 120 -21.88 1.46 -1.73
CA GLY A 120 -23.22 2.04 -1.93
C GLY A 120 -23.48 2.59 -3.35
N ILE A 121 -22.46 2.62 -4.22
CA ILE A 121 -22.56 3.21 -5.56
C ILE A 121 -23.62 2.52 -6.44
N GLN A 122 -23.94 1.25 -6.14
CA GLN A 122 -25.01 0.53 -6.84
C GLN A 122 -26.36 1.25 -6.72
N ASN A 123 -26.63 1.91 -5.60
CA ASN A 123 -27.87 2.65 -5.40
C ASN A 123 -27.97 3.87 -6.33
N GLU A 124 -26.84 4.47 -6.66
CA GLU A 124 -26.74 5.62 -7.57
C GLU A 124 -26.96 5.24 -9.04
N LEU A 125 -26.83 3.95 -9.37
CA LEU A 125 -26.98 3.43 -10.72
C LEU A 125 -28.40 2.92 -11.02
N VAL A 126 -29.25 2.80 -10.02
CA VAL A 126 -30.61 2.29 -10.18
C VAL A 126 -31.40 3.20 -11.11
N GLY A 127 -31.98 2.60 -12.17
CA GLY A 127 -32.81 3.31 -13.14
C GLY A 127 -32.03 4.06 -14.24
N LEU A 128 -30.71 4.05 -14.22
CA LEU A 128 -29.91 4.63 -15.29
C LEU A 128 -29.80 3.67 -16.49
N SER A 129 -29.75 4.24 -17.70
CA SER A 129 -29.32 3.50 -18.88
C SER A 129 -27.82 3.17 -18.80
N ASP A 130 -27.34 2.18 -19.56
CA ASP A 130 -25.92 1.81 -19.61
C ASP A 130 -25.00 2.99 -19.95
N ALA A 131 -25.44 3.85 -20.87
CA ALA A 131 -24.69 5.05 -21.26
C ALA A 131 -24.60 6.05 -20.12
N ALA A 132 -25.71 6.32 -19.43
CA ALA A 132 -25.76 7.23 -18.29
C ALA A 132 -24.95 6.69 -17.08
N ALA A 133 -25.04 5.37 -16.84
CA ALA A 133 -24.27 4.72 -15.80
C ALA A 133 -22.74 4.80 -16.08
N ARG A 134 -22.30 4.59 -17.31
CA ARG A 134 -20.88 4.75 -17.70
C ARG A 134 -20.40 6.19 -17.53
N ASP A 135 -21.18 7.17 -17.96
CA ASP A 135 -20.82 8.59 -17.81
C ASP A 135 -20.68 8.95 -16.32
N TYR A 136 -21.66 8.55 -15.51
CA TYR A 136 -21.62 8.75 -14.08
C TYR A 136 -20.38 8.10 -13.43
N LEU A 137 -20.13 6.82 -13.72
CA LEU A 137 -18.99 6.09 -13.17
C LEU A 137 -17.64 6.70 -13.61
N SER A 138 -17.54 7.13 -14.88
CA SER A 138 -16.33 7.77 -15.39
C SER A 138 -16.01 9.06 -14.63
N LYS A 139 -17.03 9.89 -14.36
CA LYS A 139 -16.88 11.11 -13.58
C LYS A 139 -16.49 10.82 -12.12
N GLU A 140 -17.13 9.82 -11.50
CA GLU A 140 -16.80 9.41 -10.14
C GLU A 140 -15.38 8.85 -10.01
N VAL A 141 -14.94 8.03 -10.97
CA VAL A 141 -13.56 7.51 -11.01
C VAL A 141 -12.57 8.66 -11.14
N LEU A 142 -12.79 9.59 -12.08
CA LEU A 142 -11.93 10.76 -12.27
C LEU A 142 -11.82 11.59 -10.99
N LYS A 143 -12.93 11.95 -10.38
CA LYS A 143 -12.99 12.71 -9.13
C LYS A 143 -12.23 12.02 -7.99
N ARG A 144 -12.37 10.70 -7.88
CA ARG A 144 -11.67 9.91 -6.84
C ARG A 144 -10.17 9.83 -7.10
N LEU A 145 -9.76 9.69 -8.37
CA LEU A 145 -8.36 9.73 -8.77
C LEU A 145 -7.72 11.08 -8.48
N GLU A 146 -8.36 12.17 -8.88
CA GLU A 146 -7.91 13.55 -8.58
C GLU A 146 -7.72 13.75 -7.07
N THR A 147 -8.71 13.39 -6.27
CA THR A 147 -8.61 13.47 -4.81
C THR A 147 -7.49 12.60 -4.24
N ALA A 148 -7.30 11.40 -4.79
CA ALA A 148 -6.26 10.49 -4.32
C ALA A 148 -4.85 10.99 -4.68
N ILE A 149 -4.69 11.60 -5.84
CA ILE A 149 -3.43 12.20 -6.30
C ILE A 149 -3.11 13.43 -5.47
N ASP A 150 -4.04 14.37 -5.34
CA ASP A 150 -3.89 15.59 -4.55
C ASP A 150 -3.37 15.29 -3.13
N ARG A 151 -4.01 14.36 -2.43
CA ARG A 151 -3.57 13.93 -1.10
C ARG A 151 -2.17 13.33 -1.06
N ARG A 152 -1.67 12.76 -2.15
CA ARG A 152 -0.33 12.17 -2.25
C ARG A 152 0.75 13.17 -2.67
N MET A 153 0.36 14.30 -3.22
CA MET A 153 1.27 15.38 -3.57
C MET A 153 1.71 16.20 -2.35
N MET A 154 1.03 16.05 -1.21
CA MET A 154 1.46 16.67 0.05
C MET A 154 2.76 16.05 0.52
N SER A 155 3.86 16.81 0.47
CA SER A 155 5.22 16.36 0.81
C SER A 155 6.06 17.52 1.33
N ASP A 156 6.90 17.25 2.32
CA ASP A 156 7.86 18.21 2.87
C ASP A 156 9.12 18.34 2.00
N VAL A 157 9.27 17.48 0.98
CA VAL A 157 10.41 17.45 0.06
C VAL A 157 9.93 17.43 -1.39
N PRO A 158 10.77 17.87 -2.35
CA PRO A 158 10.44 17.74 -3.76
C PRO A 158 10.10 16.28 -4.11
N PHE A 159 9.02 16.10 -4.85
CA PHE A 159 8.58 14.78 -5.32
C PHE A 159 8.60 14.72 -6.84
N GLY A 160 8.49 13.51 -7.36
CA GLY A 160 8.31 13.23 -8.77
C GLY A 160 7.56 11.92 -8.97
N VAL A 161 7.28 11.56 -10.20
CA VAL A 161 6.49 10.40 -10.55
C VAL A 161 7.24 9.49 -11.53
N PHE A 162 7.15 8.18 -11.31
CA PHE A 162 7.62 7.21 -12.29
C PHE A 162 6.65 7.17 -13.48
N LEU A 163 7.20 7.28 -14.67
CA LEU A 163 6.45 7.32 -15.93
C LEU A 163 6.97 6.23 -16.87
N SER A 164 6.10 5.29 -17.23
CA SER A 164 6.37 4.24 -18.23
C SER A 164 5.79 4.58 -19.61
N GLY A 165 4.88 5.55 -19.70
CA GLY A 165 4.11 5.83 -20.92
C GLY A 165 2.89 4.93 -21.10
N GLY A 166 2.65 3.97 -20.18
CA GLY A 166 1.42 3.22 -20.09
C GLY A 166 0.24 4.07 -19.60
N ILE A 167 -0.99 3.59 -19.79
CA ILE A 167 -2.23 4.31 -19.47
C ILE A 167 -2.24 4.81 -18.01
N ASP A 168 -1.91 3.96 -17.04
CA ASP A 168 -2.01 4.29 -15.63
C ASP A 168 -1.01 5.38 -15.21
N SER A 169 0.26 5.22 -15.60
CA SER A 169 1.30 6.20 -15.29
C SER A 169 1.06 7.53 -16.00
N SER A 170 0.56 7.49 -17.25
CA SER A 170 0.21 8.68 -18.01
C SER A 170 -0.98 9.43 -17.42
N ALA A 171 -2.01 8.71 -16.97
CA ALA A 171 -3.15 9.30 -16.27
C ALA A 171 -2.72 10.00 -14.98
N ASN A 172 -1.81 9.39 -14.21
CA ASN A 172 -1.25 10.02 -13.01
C ASN A 172 -0.54 11.34 -13.34
N VAL A 173 0.33 11.35 -14.36
CA VAL A 173 1.03 12.58 -14.80
C VAL A 173 0.04 13.64 -15.27
N ALA A 174 -0.95 13.25 -16.09
CA ALA A 174 -1.99 14.15 -16.59
C ALA A 174 -2.78 14.83 -15.46
N LEU A 175 -3.18 14.05 -14.46
CA LEU A 175 -3.93 14.59 -13.31
C LEU A 175 -3.04 15.41 -12.38
N MET A 176 -1.80 14.97 -12.14
CA MET A 176 -0.85 15.74 -11.35
C MET A 176 -0.56 17.11 -11.98
N SER A 177 -0.36 17.18 -13.32
CA SER A 177 -0.09 18.44 -14.02
C SER A 177 -1.28 19.40 -14.02
N ARG A 178 -2.51 18.91 -13.84
CA ARG A 178 -3.71 19.77 -13.67
C ARG A 178 -3.85 20.34 -12.27
N ILE A 179 -3.32 19.62 -11.26
CA ILE A 179 -3.48 19.98 -9.84
C ILE A 179 -2.28 20.79 -9.35
N ALA A 180 -1.09 20.50 -9.86
CA ALA A 180 0.15 21.10 -9.38
C ALA A 180 0.32 22.52 -9.90
N ASP A 181 0.76 23.42 -9.01
CA ASP A 181 1.16 24.79 -9.36
C ASP A 181 2.55 24.86 -10.02
N GLN A 182 3.27 23.74 -10.07
CA GLN A 182 4.63 23.65 -10.58
C GLN A 182 4.81 22.44 -11.51
N ARG A 183 5.85 22.50 -12.34
CA ARG A 183 6.19 21.42 -13.27
C ARG A 183 6.49 20.10 -12.54
N ILE A 184 5.86 19.02 -12.98
CA ILE A 184 6.04 17.68 -12.41
C ILE A 184 7.33 17.04 -12.99
N LYS A 185 8.20 16.58 -12.10
CA LYS A 185 9.37 15.80 -12.49
C LYS A 185 8.98 14.35 -12.73
N THR A 186 9.32 13.82 -13.90
CA THR A 186 9.08 12.41 -14.24
C THR A 186 10.40 11.64 -14.30
N PHE A 187 10.35 10.36 -13.92
CA PHE A 187 11.50 9.45 -13.96
C PHE A 187 11.10 8.19 -14.71
N THR A 188 11.99 7.74 -15.60
CA THR A 188 11.78 6.51 -16.38
C THR A 188 13.06 5.67 -16.31
N VAL A 189 12.88 4.36 -16.14
CA VAL A 189 13.99 3.39 -16.17
C VAL A 189 14.07 2.79 -17.57
N GLY A 190 15.27 2.73 -18.12
CA GLY A 190 15.57 2.08 -19.40
C GLY A 190 16.73 1.10 -19.27
N PHE A 191 16.84 0.20 -20.24
CA PHE A 191 17.90 -0.81 -20.32
C PHE A 191 18.75 -0.55 -21.56
N SER A 192 20.08 -0.45 -21.37
CA SER A 192 21.04 -0.22 -22.47
C SER A 192 21.10 -1.43 -23.43
N ASP A 193 21.04 -2.65 -22.86
CA ASP A 193 21.32 -3.88 -23.59
C ASP A 193 20.06 -4.56 -24.16
N HIS A 194 18.87 -4.10 -23.75
CA HIS A 194 17.57 -4.65 -24.13
C HIS A 194 16.61 -3.55 -24.57
N THR A 195 16.98 -2.82 -25.61
CA THR A 195 16.22 -1.65 -26.10
C THR A 195 14.78 -1.96 -26.49
N HIS A 196 14.51 -3.21 -26.93
CA HIS A 196 13.14 -3.68 -27.27
C HIS A 196 12.20 -3.79 -26.05
N LEU A 197 12.74 -3.76 -24.83
CA LEU A 197 11.96 -3.72 -23.58
C LEU A 197 11.79 -2.29 -23.04
N ASN A 198 12.37 -1.28 -23.71
CA ASN A 198 12.29 0.09 -23.26
C ASN A 198 10.95 0.72 -23.60
N GLU A 199 10.40 1.42 -22.63
CA GLU A 199 9.22 2.28 -22.77
C GLU A 199 9.61 3.78 -22.83
N LEU A 200 10.90 4.09 -23.01
CA LEU A 200 11.44 5.46 -22.96
C LEU A 200 10.76 6.40 -23.95
N ASP A 201 10.54 5.96 -25.19
CA ASP A 201 9.89 6.77 -26.24
C ASP A 201 8.44 7.14 -25.88
N TYR A 202 7.71 6.21 -25.28
CA TYR A 202 6.33 6.46 -24.81
C TYR A 202 6.33 7.43 -23.63
N ALA A 203 7.19 7.19 -22.67
CA ALA A 203 7.34 8.07 -21.52
C ALA A 203 7.75 9.51 -21.92
N GLU A 204 8.69 9.65 -22.86
CA GLU A 204 9.11 10.94 -23.38
C GLU A 204 7.98 11.70 -24.07
N LYS A 205 7.17 11.01 -24.90
CA LYS A 205 5.98 11.61 -25.54
C LYS A 205 5.01 12.17 -24.52
N VAL A 206 4.71 11.40 -23.48
CA VAL A 206 3.82 11.83 -22.39
C VAL A 206 4.41 13.00 -21.62
N ALA A 207 5.68 12.90 -21.24
CA ALA A 207 6.38 13.98 -20.53
C ALA A 207 6.36 15.29 -21.34
N LYS A 208 6.63 15.24 -22.64
CA LYS A 208 6.58 16.43 -23.54
C LYS A 208 5.16 17.01 -23.69
N HIS A 209 4.14 16.16 -23.60
CA HIS A 209 2.75 16.61 -23.75
C HIS A 209 2.24 17.40 -22.55
N PHE A 210 2.68 17.05 -21.34
CA PHE A 210 2.25 17.65 -20.08
C PHE A 210 3.26 18.64 -19.47
N ASN A 211 4.24 19.06 -20.24
CA ASN A 211 5.23 20.08 -19.83
C ASN A 211 4.66 21.49 -19.79
#